data_289322daae83850e37572742b1b82068
#
_entry.id   289322daae83850e37572742b1b82068
#
_cell.length_a   1.000
_cell.length_b   1.000
_cell.length_c   1.000
_cell.angle_alpha   90.00
_cell.angle_beta   90.00
_cell.angle_gamma   90.00
#
_symmetry.space_group_name_H-M   'P 1'
#
loop_
_entity.id
_entity.type
_entity.pdbx_description
1 polymer ?
#
loop_
_entity_poly.entity_id
_entity_poly.type
_entity_poly.pdbx_seq_one_letter_code
_entity_poly.pdbx_strand_id
1 'polypeptide(L)'
;MDRDHTSVEQEHSERFVDMASRTNRLGILQNPDGYGKRIGDCGDTIELYLSVRGDRIQMVSFQIQGCLNTNACANTLAYLVEGRSVADSWQVTPENVFDYLETLPPDHRHCAELVVGAFYHALNDYSATRQESWQKAYTKR
;
A
#
# COMPACT_ATOMS: atom_id res chain seq x y z
N MET A 1 -20.37 -23.08 -21.41
CA MET A 1 -20.02 -22.73 -21.14
C MET A 1 -19.27 -22.33 -20.97
N ASP A 2 -19.05 -22.16 -21.23
CA ASP A 2 -18.41 -21.69 -21.13
C ASP A 2 -17.84 -21.47 -20.30
N ARG A 3 -17.54 -21.65 -20.05
CA ARG A 3 -16.95 -21.51 -19.14
C ARG A 3 -15.69 -21.73 -18.92
N ASP A 4 -14.88 -22.17 -19.68
CA ASP A 4 -13.60 -22.43 -19.40
C ASP A 4 -12.73 -21.26 -19.28
N HIS A 5 -12.61 -20.38 -20.25
CA HIS A 5 -11.80 -19.21 -20.14
C HIS A 5 -12.39 -18.24 -19.15
N THR A 6 -13.66 -18.27 -18.99
CA THR A 6 -14.28 -17.46 -17.96
C THR A 6 -13.97 -18.01 -16.59
N SER A 7 -13.64 -19.26 -16.48
CA SER A 7 -13.33 -19.81 -15.18
C SER A 7 -12.06 -19.24 -14.61
N VAL A 8 -11.15 -18.72 -15.42
CA VAL A 8 -9.99 -18.05 -14.89
C VAL A 8 -10.39 -16.85 -14.09
N GLU A 9 -11.31 -16.07 -14.60
CA GLU A 9 -11.81 -14.91 -13.88
C GLU A 9 -12.60 -15.31 -12.67
N GLN A 10 -13.35 -16.38 -12.80
CA GLN A 10 -14.16 -16.87 -11.70
C GLN A 10 -13.32 -17.45 -10.58
N GLU A 11 -12.04 -17.70 -10.84
CA GLU A 11 -11.18 -18.24 -9.82
C GLU A 11 -10.67 -17.21 -8.86
N HIS A 12 -10.93 -15.92 -9.10
CA HIS A 12 -10.53 -14.91 -8.13
C HIS A 12 -11.45 -14.94 -6.93
N SER A 13 -10.85 -14.85 -5.75
CA SER A 13 -11.59 -14.85 -4.50
C SER A 13 -12.38 -13.58 -4.34
N GLU A 14 -13.35 -13.60 -3.45
CA GLU A 14 -14.09 -12.40 -3.11
C GLU A 14 -13.19 -11.32 -2.54
N ARG A 15 -12.18 -11.71 -1.77
CA ARG A 15 -11.21 -10.77 -1.23
C ARG A 15 -10.47 -10.04 -2.35
N PHE A 16 -10.06 -10.79 -3.35
CA PHE A 16 -9.36 -10.20 -4.47
C PHE A 16 -10.25 -9.22 -5.22
N VAL A 17 -11.47 -9.65 -5.54
CA VAL A 17 -12.40 -8.80 -6.29
C VAL A 17 -12.72 -7.54 -5.51
N ASP A 18 -12.97 -7.67 -4.21
CA ASP A 18 -13.25 -6.53 -3.35
C ASP A 18 -12.10 -5.53 -3.38
N MET A 19 -10.89 -6.02 -3.15
CA MET A 19 -9.74 -5.12 -3.06
C MET A 19 -9.38 -4.53 -4.42
N ALA A 20 -9.54 -5.28 -5.49
CA ALA A 20 -9.25 -4.78 -6.82
C ALA A 20 -10.22 -3.69 -7.25
N SER A 21 -11.43 -3.72 -6.72
CA SER A 21 -12.50 -2.81 -7.14
C SER A 21 -12.58 -1.52 -6.35
N ARG A 22 -11.94 -1.46 -5.19
CA ARG A 22 -12.07 -0.30 -4.33
C ARG A 22 -11.37 0.91 -4.91
N THR A 23 -12.02 2.06 -4.84
CA THR A 23 -11.46 3.30 -5.34
C THR A 23 -11.43 4.40 -4.28
N ASN A 24 -11.91 4.10 -3.08
CA ASN A 24 -12.07 5.13 -2.06
C ASN A 24 -10.73 5.63 -1.49
N ARG A 25 -9.63 4.94 -1.74
CA ARG A 25 -8.32 5.37 -1.28
C ARG A 25 -7.48 6.01 -2.38
N LEU A 26 -8.03 6.11 -3.60
CA LEU A 26 -7.30 6.72 -4.70
C LEU A 26 -7.29 8.23 -4.53
N GLY A 27 -6.13 8.82 -4.71
CA GLY A 27 -6.00 10.27 -4.67
C GLY A 27 -4.79 10.73 -3.91
N ILE A 28 -4.51 12.01 -4.03
CA ILE A 28 -3.40 12.67 -3.35
C ILE A 28 -3.88 13.15 -2.00
N LEU A 29 -3.12 12.84 -0.97
CA LEU A 29 -3.38 13.37 0.35
C LEU A 29 -2.52 14.61 0.54
N GLN A 30 -3.16 15.74 0.87
CA GLN A 30 -2.41 16.97 1.09
C GLN A 30 -1.78 16.93 2.47
N ASN A 31 -0.54 17.42 2.54
CA ASN A 31 0.23 17.44 3.78
C ASN A 31 0.30 16.08 4.43
N PRO A 32 0.76 15.07 3.67
CA PRO A 32 0.86 13.74 4.25
C PRO A 32 1.93 13.71 5.32
N ASP A 33 1.77 12.83 6.29
CA ASP A 33 2.78 12.63 7.31
C ASP A 33 3.92 11.76 6.79
N GLY A 34 3.66 10.96 5.78
CA GLY A 34 4.68 10.17 5.11
C GLY A 34 4.30 9.97 3.65
N TYR A 35 5.32 9.90 2.80
CA TYR A 35 5.14 9.74 1.36
C TYR A 35 6.19 8.77 0.84
N GLY A 36 5.77 7.85 -0.01
CA GLY A 36 6.68 6.92 -0.65
C GLY A 36 6.28 6.67 -2.09
N LYS A 37 7.29 6.51 -2.93
CA LYS A 37 7.06 6.26 -4.35
C LYS A 37 7.94 5.11 -4.81
N ARG A 38 7.40 4.23 -5.64
CA ARG A 38 8.15 3.14 -6.24
C ARG A 38 7.72 2.97 -7.69
N ILE A 39 8.69 2.60 -8.51
CA ILE A 39 8.45 2.26 -9.91
C ILE A 39 8.94 0.82 -10.08
N GLY A 40 8.05 -0.05 -10.56
CA GLY A 40 8.40 -1.44 -10.78
C GLY A 40 9.05 -1.65 -12.12
N ASP A 41 9.66 -2.81 -12.29
CA ASP A 41 10.36 -3.18 -13.52
C ASP A 41 9.42 -3.19 -14.72
N CYS A 42 8.15 -3.48 -14.48
CA CYS A 42 7.16 -3.50 -15.56
C CYS A 42 6.61 -2.12 -15.88
N GLY A 43 7.10 -1.07 -15.19
CA GLY A 43 6.64 0.29 -15.44
C GLY A 43 5.50 0.74 -14.57
N ASP A 44 4.95 -0.15 -13.74
CA ASP A 44 3.92 0.24 -12.79
C ASP A 44 4.52 1.22 -11.78
N THR A 45 3.73 2.21 -11.42
CA THR A 45 4.17 3.25 -10.49
C THR A 45 3.14 3.39 -9.38
N ILE A 46 3.63 3.54 -8.16
CA ILE A 46 2.75 3.84 -7.03
C ILE A 46 3.33 4.98 -6.22
N GLU A 47 2.48 5.95 -5.90
CA GLU A 47 2.77 6.99 -4.91
C GLU A 47 1.83 6.76 -3.76
N LEU A 48 2.39 6.66 -2.56
CA LEU A 48 1.63 6.27 -1.38
C LEU A 48 1.77 7.35 -0.33
N TYR A 49 0.65 7.72 0.26
CA TYR A 49 0.57 8.80 1.23
C TYR A 49 0.02 8.26 2.55
N LEU A 50 0.64 8.67 3.65
CA LEU A 50 0.21 8.26 4.99
C LEU A 50 -0.28 9.46 5.78
N SER A 51 -1.36 9.25 6.50
CA SER A 51 -1.80 10.14 7.56
C SER A 51 -1.62 9.37 8.87
N VAL A 52 -0.92 9.97 9.83
CA VAL A 52 -0.60 9.33 11.11
C VAL A 52 -1.16 10.20 12.24
N ARG A 53 -1.75 9.56 13.22
CA ARG A 53 -2.30 10.27 14.37
C ARG A 53 -2.03 9.44 15.62
N GLY A 54 -1.35 10.05 16.59
CA GLY A 54 -1.02 9.34 17.82
C GLY A 54 -0.22 8.09 17.57
N ASP A 55 0.76 8.17 16.65
CA ASP A 55 1.60 7.05 16.26
C ASP A 55 0.84 5.88 15.62
N ARG A 56 -0.40 6.10 15.20
CA ARG A 56 -1.16 5.09 14.47
C ARG A 56 -1.41 5.54 13.06
N ILE A 57 -1.39 4.59 12.15
CA ILE A 57 -1.73 4.87 10.74
C ILE A 57 -3.22 5.15 10.68
N GLN A 58 -3.58 6.39 10.39
CA GLN A 58 -4.97 6.79 10.30
C GLN A 58 -5.56 6.50 8.93
N MET A 59 -4.79 6.78 7.89
CA MET A 59 -5.26 6.63 6.53
C MET A 59 -4.10 6.39 5.60
N VAL A 60 -4.33 5.55 4.60
CA VAL A 60 -3.43 5.35 3.48
C VAL A 60 -4.17 5.75 2.22
N SER A 61 -3.55 6.58 1.40
CA SER A 61 -4.11 6.83 0.07
C SER A 61 -2.99 6.69 -0.95
N PHE A 62 -3.34 6.59 -2.22
CA PHE A 62 -2.33 6.32 -3.22
C PHE A 62 -2.79 6.71 -4.61
N GLN A 63 -1.81 6.95 -5.47
CA GLN A 63 -1.99 7.07 -6.89
C GLN A 63 -1.22 5.96 -7.57
N ILE A 64 -1.85 5.29 -8.49
CA ILE A 64 -1.28 4.13 -9.15
C ILE A 64 -1.41 4.29 -10.65
N GLN A 65 -0.30 4.03 -11.35
CA GLN A 65 -0.34 3.76 -12.77
C GLN A 65 0.09 2.31 -12.93
N GLY A 66 -0.87 1.43 -13.07
CA GLY A 66 -0.60 0.02 -13.11
C GLY A 66 -1.85 -0.76 -13.40
N CYS A 67 -1.79 -2.04 -13.14
CA CYS A 67 -2.90 -2.92 -13.46
C CYS A 67 -3.79 -3.15 -12.24
N LEU A 68 -4.85 -3.90 -12.48
CA LEU A 68 -5.81 -4.26 -11.46
C LEU A 68 -5.14 -4.96 -10.27
N ASN A 69 -4.10 -5.76 -10.54
CA ASN A 69 -3.40 -6.47 -9.49
C ASN A 69 -2.68 -5.53 -8.54
N THR A 70 -2.10 -4.46 -9.08
CA THR A 70 -1.45 -3.45 -8.26
C THR A 70 -2.46 -2.75 -7.36
N ASN A 71 -3.62 -2.45 -7.92
CA ASN A 71 -4.69 -1.83 -7.18
C ASN A 71 -5.15 -2.73 -6.03
N ALA A 72 -5.32 -4.02 -6.31
CA ALA A 72 -5.71 -4.98 -5.29
C ALA A 72 -4.68 -5.04 -4.17
N CYS A 73 -3.40 -5.05 -4.52
CA CYS A 73 -2.33 -5.10 -3.53
C CYS A 73 -2.31 -3.84 -2.67
N ALA A 74 -2.48 -2.68 -3.28
CA ALA A 74 -2.44 -1.42 -2.54
C ALA A 74 -3.61 -1.31 -1.56
N ASN A 75 -4.80 -1.69 -1.99
CA ASN A 75 -5.96 -1.67 -1.10
C ASN A 75 -5.80 -2.66 0.04
N THR A 76 -5.22 -3.82 -0.25
CA THR A 76 -4.97 -4.83 0.79
C THR A 76 -3.97 -4.31 1.81
N LEU A 77 -2.87 -3.71 1.34
CA LEU A 77 -1.90 -3.13 2.25
C LEU A 77 -2.57 -2.12 3.17
N ALA A 78 -3.36 -1.21 2.60
CA ALA A 78 -4.04 -0.19 3.39
C ALA A 78 -4.94 -0.83 4.45
N TYR A 79 -5.69 -1.84 4.04
CA TYR A 79 -6.58 -2.55 4.94
C TYR A 79 -5.79 -3.18 6.10
N LEU A 80 -4.62 -3.74 5.80
CA LEU A 80 -3.83 -4.44 6.82
C LEU A 80 -3.17 -3.48 7.80
N VAL A 81 -2.84 -2.27 7.39
CA VAL A 81 -2.05 -1.37 8.25
C VAL A 81 -2.87 -0.25 8.89
N GLU A 82 -4.01 0.11 8.34
CA GLU A 82 -4.80 1.19 8.93
C GLU A 82 -5.26 0.80 10.33
N GLY A 83 -5.06 1.71 11.26
CA GLY A 83 -5.38 1.47 12.66
C GLY A 83 -4.24 0.88 13.47
N ARG A 84 -3.19 0.40 12.82
CA ARG A 84 -2.04 -0.14 13.54
C ARG A 84 -1.08 0.96 13.91
N SER A 85 -0.28 0.72 14.94
CA SER A 85 0.79 1.65 15.28
C SER A 85 1.82 1.65 14.15
N VAL A 86 2.53 2.77 14.02
CA VAL A 86 3.61 2.86 13.03
C VAL A 86 4.63 1.74 13.27
N ALA A 87 4.97 1.49 14.54
CA ALA A 87 5.94 0.45 14.87
C ALA A 87 5.47 -0.92 14.39
N ASP A 88 4.22 -1.26 14.64
CA ASP A 88 3.68 -2.55 14.24
C ASP A 88 3.56 -2.67 12.72
N SER A 89 3.28 -1.56 12.05
CA SER A 89 3.07 -1.59 10.62
C SER A 89 4.32 -1.96 9.84
N TRP A 90 5.50 -1.79 10.44
CA TRP A 90 6.75 -2.25 9.83
C TRP A 90 6.79 -3.76 9.62
N GLN A 91 5.93 -4.50 10.31
CA GLN A 91 5.90 -5.96 10.22
C GLN A 91 5.18 -6.47 8.98
N VAL A 92 4.46 -5.60 8.26
CA VAL A 92 3.73 -6.06 7.08
C VAL A 92 4.72 -6.47 5.99
N THR A 93 4.42 -7.55 5.30
CA THR A 93 5.29 -8.11 4.27
C THR A 93 4.51 -8.30 2.98
N PRO A 94 5.21 -8.43 1.84
CA PRO A 94 4.52 -8.80 0.60
C PRO A 94 3.74 -10.10 0.72
N GLU A 95 4.24 -11.04 1.53
CA GLU A 95 3.54 -12.29 1.78
C GLU A 95 2.19 -12.07 2.42
N ASN A 96 2.11 -11.14 3.37
CA ASN A 96 0.84 -10.84 4.02
C ASN A 96 -0.19 -10.38 3.00
N VAL A 97 0.23 -9.54 2.05
CA VAL A 97 -0.65 -9.04 1.01
C VAL A 97 -1.07 -10.19 0.08
N PHE A 98 -0.08 -10.96 -0.34
CA PHE A 98 -0.31 -12.08 -1.26
C PHE A 98 -1.29 -13.08 -0.63
N ASP A 99 -1.05 -13.43 0.62
CA ASP A 99 -1.88 -14.41 1.32
C ASP A 99 -3.30 -13.90 1.53
N TYR A 100 -3.47 -12.64 1.85
CA TYR A 100 -4.79 -12.08 2.06
C TYR A 100 -5.63 -12.16 0.78
N LEU A 101 -5.02 -11.89 -0.35
CA LEU A 101 -5.75 -11.85 -1.61
C LEU A 101 -6.12 -13.25 -2.13
N GLU A 102 -5.40 -14.26 -1.66
CA GLU A 102 -5.68 -15.67 -1.97
C GLU A 102 -5.43 -16.03 -3.43
N THR A 103 -5.90 -15.22 -4.36
CA THR A 103 -5.85 -15.56 -5.79
C THR A 103 -5.04 -14.57 -6.61
N LEU A 104 -4.15 -13.81 -5.97
CA LEU A 104 -3.23 -12.98 -6.75
C LEU A 104 -2.35 -13.93 -7.59
N PRO A 105 -2.31 -13.73 -8.92
CA PRO A 105 -1.51 -14.63 -9.76
C PRO A 105 -0.04 -14.60 -9.33
N PRO A 106 0.62 -15.76 -9.29
CA PRO A 106 2.02 -15.80 -8.85
C PRO A 106 2.96 -14.93 -9.67
N ASP A 107 2.68 -14.73 -10.95
CA ASP A 107 3.50 -13.88 -11.80
C ASP A 107 3.23 -12.39 -11.55
N HIS A 108 2.29 -12.06 -10.67
CA HIS A 108 2.04 -10.69 -10.24
C HIS A 108 2.44 -10.46 -8.79
N ARG A 109 3.20 -11.37 -8.23
CA ARG A 109 3.70 -11.23 -6.87
C ARG A 109 4.53 -9.96 -6.71
N HIS A 110 5.19 -9.54 -7.77
CA HIS A 110 5.96 -8.29 -7.75
C HIS A 110 5.09 -7.08 -7.45
N CYS A 111 3.80 -7.15 -7.71
CA CYS A 111 2.89 -6.05 -7.37
C CYS A 111 2.81 -5.86 -5.86
N ALA A 112 2.77 -6.96 -5.11
CA ALA A 112 2.78 -6.90 -3.66
C ALA A 112 4.10 -6.32 -3.15
N GLU A 113 5.20 -6.72 -3.76
CA GLU A 113 6.52 -6.20 -3.39
C GLU A 113 6.63 -4.71 -3.65
N LEU A 114 6.10 -4.27 -4.79
CA LEU A 114 6.12 -2.87 -5.17
C LEU A 114 5.35 -2.02 -4.15
N VAL A 115 4.17 -2.46 -3.81
CA VAL A 115 3.28 -1.72 -2.92
C VAL A 115 3.86 -1.66 -1.50
N VAL A 116 4.31 -2.80 -0.99
CA VAL A 116 4.88 -2.84 0.37
C VAL A 116 6.16 -2.01 0.42
N GLY A 117 6.97 -2.06 -0.65
CA GLY A 117 8.18 -1.23 -0.73
C GLY A 117 7.86 0.25 -0.67
N ALA A 118 6.83 0.70 -1.39
CA ALA A 118 6.40 2.09 -1.34
C ALA A 118 5.95 2.47 0.08
N PHE A 119 5.26 1.55 0.75
CA PHE A 119 4.84 1.79 2.12
C PHE A 119 6.03 1.94 3.05
N TYR A 120 7.05 1.10 2.90
CA TYR A 120 8.26 1.24 3.71
C TYR A 120 8.94 2.58 3.46
N HIS A 121 8.98 3.04 2.21
CA HIS A 121 9.51 4.36 1.92
C HIS A 121 8.72 5.45 2.64
N ALA A 122 7.40 5.31 2.66
CA ALA A 122 6.55 6.28 3.34
C ALA A 122 6.78 6.28 4.85
N LEU A 123 6.99 5.11 5.43
CA LEU A 123 7.32 5.01 6.85
C LEU A 123 8.66 5.65 7.16
N ASN A 124 9.65 5.43 6.30
CA ASN A 124 10.95 6.06 6.46
C ASN A 124 10.83 7.58 6.37
N ASP A 125 10.04 8.06 5.41
CA ASP A 125 9.82 9.48 5.25
C ASP A 125 9.17 10.07 6.51
N TYR A 126 8.16 9.39 7.04
CA TYR A 126 7.51 9.83 8.27
C TYR A 126 8.51 9.93 9.41
N SER A 127 9.34 8.90 9.58
CA SER A 127 10.31 8.87 10.66
C SER A 127 11.35 9.98 10.52
N ALA A 128 11.83 10.19 9.30
CA ALA A 128 12.83 11.23 9.04
C ALA A 128 12.26 12.62 9.28
N THR A 129 11.05 12.87 8.81
CA THR A 129 10.41 14.16 8.99
C THR A 129 10.18 14.45 10.47
N ARG A 130 9.74 13.45 11.21
CA ARG A 130 9.50 13.59 12.62
C ARG A 130 10.79 13.89 13.37
N GLN A 131 11.87 13.22 13.00
CA GLN A 131 13.17 13.43 13.61
C GLN A 131 13.71 14.81 13.29
N GLU A 132 13.52 15.26 12.07
CA GLU A 132 13.88 16.60 11.66
C GLU A 132 13.16 17.65 12.47
N SER A 133 11.87 17.49 12.65
CA SER A 133 11.08 18.41 13.46
C SER A 133 11.60 18.47 14.89
N TRP A 134 11.97 17.33 15.42
CA TRP A 134 12.52 17.23 16.75
C TRP A 134 13.82 18.02 16.86
N GLN A 135 14.71 17.83 15.89
CA GLN A 135 15.99 18.52 15.88
C GLN A 135 15.82 20.03 15.74
N LYS A 136 14.90 20.45 14.90
CA LYS A 136 14.64 21.86 14.72
C LYS A 136 14.15 22.51 16.00
N ALA A 137 13.22 21.84 16.67
CA ALA A 137 12.70 22.35 17.93
C ALA A 137 13.80 22.44 18.97
N TYR A 138 14.69 21.47 18.99
CA TYR A 138 15.77 21.44 19.93
C TYR A 138 16.81 22.51 19.65
N THR A 139 17.15 22.71 18.41
CA THR A 139 18.20 23.66 18.05
C THR A 139 17.74 25.11 18.13
N LYS A 140 16.47 25.34 18.21
CA LYS A 140 15.95 26.70 18.36
C LYS A 140 16.17 27.27 19.74
N ARG A 141 16.64 26.46 20.67
CA ARG A 141 16.85 26.90 22.04
C ARG A 141 18.18 27.64 22.19
#